data_0acfec5e22804c8b74d41fc43c14e9a5
#
_entry.id   0acfec5e22804c8b74d41fc43c14e9a5
#
_cell.length_a   1.000
_cell.length_b   1.000
_cell.length_c   1.000
_cell.angle_alpha   90.00
_cell.angle_beta   90.00
_cell.angle_gamma   90.00
#
_symmetry.space_group_name_H-M   'P 1'
#
loop_
_entity.id
_entity.type
_entity.pdbx_description
1 polymer ?
#
loop_
_entity_poly.entity_id
_entity_poly.type
_entity_poly.pdbx_seq_one_letter_code
_entity_poly.pdbx_strand_id
1 'polypeptide(L)'
;MTLLLTFIQKAIGQGVAILFGASGEIVTEKSGNLNLGIPGIMYMGGIAGLMGAFFYENGTENPNGLIGLLISFLCTLLAAALGGLIYSFLTITLRANQNVVGLALTTFGVGFGNFFGGSISKLAGGVGQISVATTAA
;
A
#
# COMPACT_ATOMS: atom_id res chain seq x y z
N MET A 1 -26.94 -11.47 -14.10
CA MET A 1 -27.05 -11.30 -12.64
C MET A 1 -25.72 -11.52 -11.92
N THR A 2 -25.01 -12.63 -12.20
CA THR A 2 -23.70 -12.88 -11.60
C THR A 2 -22.64 -11.85 -11.97
N LEU A 3 -22.64 -11.35 -13.23
CA LEU A 3 -21.71 -10.32 -13.67
C LEU A 3 -21.89 -9.00 -12.88
N LEU A 4 -23.13 -8.60 -12.63
CA LEU A 4 -23.44 -7.41 -11.86
C LEU A 4 -22.98 -7.55 -10.40
N LEU A 5 -23.22 -8.70 -9.78
CA LEU A 5 -22.80 -8.97 -8.42
C LEU A 5 -21.26 -8.92 -8.29
N THR A 6 -20.55 -9.53 -9.23
CA THR A 6 -19.09 -9.51 -9.28
C THR A 6 -18.56 -8.10 -9.45
N PHE A 7 -19.19 -7.31 -10.30
CA PHE A 7 -18.84 -5.89 -10.49
C PHE A 7 -19.00 -5.10 -9.20
N ILE A 8 -20.14 -5.27 -8.51
CA ILE A 8 -20.42 -4.57 -7.24
C ILE A 8 -19.39 -4.97 -6.18
N GLN A 9 -19.08 -6.25 -6.05
CA GLN A 9 -18.09 -6.73 -5.07
C GLN A 9 -16.71 -6.11 -5.31
N LYS A 10 -16.26 -6.08 -6.56
CA LYS A 10 -14.98 -5.45 -6.91
C LYS A 10 -14.99 -3.95 -6.67
N ALA A 11 -16.10 -3.30 -7.01
CA ALA A 11 -16.26 -1.86 -6.80
C ALA A 11 -16.21 -1.50 -5.30
N ILE A 12 -16.84 -2.29 -4.44
CA ILE A 12 -16.81 -2.08 -2.99
C ILE A 12 -15.38 -2.25 -2.46
N GLY A 13 -14.67 -3.31 -2.86
CA GLY A 13 -13.30 -3.55 -2.42
C GLY A 13 -12.35 -2.41 -2.76
N GLN A 14 -12.41 -1.92 -3.99
CA GLN A 14 -11.59 -0.78 -4.42
C GLN A 14 -12.02 0.52 -3.74
N GLY A 15 -13.33 0.72 -3.57
CA GLY A 15 -13.87 1.91 -2.91
C GLY A 15 -13.45 2.02 -1.45
N VAL A 16 -13.36 0.90 -0.73
CA VAL A 16 -12.88 0.88 0.67
C VAL A 16 -11.43 1.38 0.75
N ALA A 17 -10.55 0.93 -0.14
CA ALA A 17 -9.17 1.40 -0.15
C ALA A 17 -9.08 2.91 -0.39
N ILE A 18 -9.84 3.43 -1.35
CA ILE A 18 -9.91 4.86 -1.65
C ILE A 18 -10.49 5.63 -0.45
N LEU A 19 -11.48 5.08 0.24
CA LEU A 19 -12.08 5.69 1.42
C LEU A 19 -11.06 5.89 2.54
N PHE A 20 -10.22 4.90 2.81
CA PHE A 20 -9.14 5.02 3.80
C PHE A 20 -8.12 6.09 3.40
N GLY A 21 -7.72 6.13 2.13
CA GLY A 21 -6.83 7.16 1.60
C GLY A 21 -7.42 8.56 1.73
N ALA A 22 -8.70 8.72 1.35
CA ALA A 22 -9.40 10.00 1.45
C ALA A 22 -9.55 10.46 2.90
N SER A 23 -9.83 9.54 3.82
CA SER A 23 -9.92 9.85 5.26
C SER A 23 -8.60 10.36 5.80
N GLY A 24 -7.49 9.75 5.40
CA GLY A 24 -6.14 10.20 5.74
C GLY A 24 -5.86 11.60 5.21
N GLU A 25 -6.25 11.87 3.97
CA GLU A 25 -6.08 13.20 3.36
C GLU A 25 -6.89 14.27 4.10
N ILE A 26 -8.14 13.98 4.46
CA ILE A 26 -8.97 14.91 5.21
C ILE A 26 -8.30 15.32 6.54
N VAL A 27 -7.71 14.35 7.25
CA VAL A 27 -7.00 14.62 8.50
C VAL A 27 -5.77 15.51 8.23
N THR A 28 -5.04 15.22 7.16
CA THR A 28 -3.85 15.99 6.78
C THR A 28 -4.23 17.43 6.39
N GLU A 29 -5.29 17.60 5.61
CA GLU A 29 -5.79 18.92 5.22
C GLU A 29 -6.25 19.75 6.43
N LYS A 30 -6.90 19.11 7.40
CA LYS A 30 -7.31 19.80 8.63
C LYS A 30 -6.12 20.32 9.43
N SER A 31 -4.98 19.69 9.32
CA SER A 31 -3.74 20.17 9.95
C SER A 31 -3.05 21.30 9.16
N GLY A 32 -3.60 21.70 8.02
CA GLY A 32 -3.07 22.75 7.17
C GLY A 32 -2.11 22.29 6.08
N ASN A 33 -1.96 20.98 5.90
CA ASN A 33 -1.07 20.40 4.88
C ASN A 33 -1.88 19.67 3.82
N LEU A 34 -1.60 19.95 2.56
CA LEU A 34 -2.18 19.19 1.43
C LEU A 34 -1.19 18.13 0.99
N ASN A 35 -1.54 16.86 1.17
CA ASN A 35 -0.64 15.75 0.86
C ASN A 35 -1.03 15.05 -0.44
N LEU A 36 -0.50 15.50 -1.56
CA LEU A 36 -0.69 14.85 -2.85
C LEU A 36 0.10 13.53 -2.97
N GLY A 37 0.86 13.17 -1.94
CA GLY A 37 1.63 11.92 -1.89
C GLY A 37 0.86 10.71 -1.37
N ILE A 38 -0.40 10.88 -0.97
CA ILE A 38 -1.22 9.78 -0.44
C ILE A 38 -1.27 8.58 -1.39
N PRO A 39 -1.53 8.74 -2.71
CA PRO A 39 -1.53 7.56 -3.61
C PRO A 39 -0.19 6.81 -3.62
N GLY A 40 0.93 7.52 -3.57
CA GLY A 40 2.25 6.89 -3.50
C GLY A 40 2.47 6.12 -2.21
N ILE A 41 2.08 6.72 -1.09
CA ILE A 41 2.16 6.08 0.25
C ILE A 41 1.29 4.82 0.29
N MET A 42 0.07 4.89 -0.25
CA MET A 42 -0.83 3.74 -0.34
C MET A 42 -0.21 2.61 -1.17
N TYR A 43 0.41 2.95 -2.29
CA TYR A 43 1.04 1.98 -3.17
C TYR A 43 2.24 1.31 -2.50
N MET A 44 3.08 2.08 -1.83
CA MET A 44 4.20 1.56 -1.04
C MET A 44 3.72 0.63 0.08
N GLY A 45 2.69 1.04 0.80
CA GLY A 45 2.09 0.24 1.86
C GLY A 45 1.52 -1.07 1.34
N GLY A 46 0.80 -1.01 0.22
CA GLY A 46 0.21 -2.20 -0.41
C GLY A 46 1.26 -3.22 -0.82
N ILE A 47 2.33 -2.78 -1.46
CA ILE A 47 3.44 -3.65 -1.86
C ILE A 47 4.16 -4.24 -0.63
N ALA A 48 4.41 -3.42 0.40
CA ALA A 48 5.07 -3.90 1.62
C ALA A 48 4.22 -4.95 2.34
N GLY A 49 2.89 -4.75 2.39
CA GLY A 49 1.97 -5.73 2.97
C GLY A 49 1.97 -7.05 2.19
N LEU A 50 1.94 -6.96 0.86
CA LEU A 50 1.99 -8.12 -0.01
C LEU A 50 3.31 -8.89 0.15
N MET A 51 4.43 -8.17 0.23
CA MET A 51 5.74 -8.78 0.49
C MET A 51 5.78 -9.49 1.83
N GLY A 52 5.27 -8.87 2.88
CA GLY A 52 5.22 -9.47 4.22
C GLY A 52 4.43 -10.77 4.23
N ALA A 53 3.26 -10.78 3.62
CA ALA A 53 2.43 -11.99 3.50
C ALA A 53 3.11 -13.07 2.67
N PHE A 54 3.71 -12.69 1.53
CA PHE A 54 4.38 -13.62 0.63
C PHE A 54 5.57 -14.31 1.32
N PHE A 55 6.42 -13.55 2.00
CA PHE A 55 7.56 -14.12 2.72
C PHE A 55 7.13 -14.99 3.89
N TYR A 56 6.06 -14.64 4.57
CA TYR A 56 5.51 -15.46 5.65
C TYR A 56 5.02 -16.81 5.10
N GLU A 57 4.26 -16.82 4.01
CA GLU A 57 3.76 -18.06 3.42
C GLU A 57 4.87 -18.98 2.93
N ASN A 58 5.92 -18.42 2.31
CA ASN A 58 7.04 -19.20 1.79
C ASN A 58 8.00 -19.68 2.89
N GLY A 59 8.05 -18.98 4.02
CA GLY A 59 8.93 -19.31 5.13
C GLY A 59 8.34 -20.28 6.15
N THR A 60 7.05 -20.64 6.03
CA THR A 60 6.34 -21.44 7.03
C THR A 60 5.70 -22.66 6.37
N GLU A 61 5.92 -23.85 6.94
CA GLU A 61 5.35 -25.09 6.42
C GLU A 61 3.83 -25.14 6.54
N ASN A 62 3.30 -24.60 7.64
CA ASN A 62 1.85 -24.53 7.89
C ASN A 62 1.43 -23.08 8.15
N PRO A 63 1.27 -22.25 7.10
CA PRO A 63 0.92 -20.86 7.29
C PRO A 63 -0.50 -20.71 7.87
N ASN A 64 -0.60 -19.86 8.91
CA ASN A 64 -1.88 -19.54 9.51
C ASN A 64 -2.38 -18.21 8.89
N GLY A 65 -3.61 -18.20 8.37
CA GLY A 65 -4.19 -17.04 7.72
C GLY A 65 -4.26 -15.81 8.63
N LEU A 66 -4.55 -16.00 9.92
CA LEU A 66 -4.61 -14.91 10.88
C LEU A 66 -3.24 -14.25 11.09
N ILE A 67 -2.20 -15.07 11.25
CA ILE A 67 -0.83 -14.56 11.44
C ILE A 67 -0.34 -13.87 10.16
N GLY A 68 -0.63 -14.42 9.00
CA GLY A 68 -0.32 -13.81 7.71
C GLY A 68 -0.98 -12.45 7.55
N LEU A 69 -2.24 -12.32 7.93
CA LEU A 69 -2.97 -11.06 7.91
C LEU A 69 -2.36 -10.03 8.84
N LEU A 70 -1.98 -10.42 10.06
CA LEU A 70 -1.34 -9.53 11.03
C LEU A 70 0.02 -9.03 10.52
N ILE A 71 0.84 -9.92 9.96
CA ILE A 71 2.14 -9.56 9.39
C ILE A 71 1.97 -8.60 8.22
N SER A 72 1.05 -8.88 7.31
CA SER A 72 0.74 -8.01 6.18
C SER A 72 0.30 -6.62 6.66
N PHE A 73 -0.58 -6.57 7.64
CA PHE A 73 -1.07 -5.33 8.22
C PHE A 73 0.05 -4.50 8.85
N LEU A 74 0.91 -5.14 9.65
CA LEU A 74 2.04 -4.47 10.28
C LEU A 74 3.03 -3.94 9.25
N CYS A 75 3.36 -4.73 8.22
CA CYS A 75 4.25 -4.30 7.14
C CYS A 75 3.69 -3.09 6.38
N THR A 76 2.39 -3.13 6.06
CA THR A 76 1.68 -2.02 5.41
C THR A 76 1.75 -0.76 6.26
N LEU A 77 1.47 -0.90 7.55
CA LEU A 77 1.44 0.23 8.49
C LEU A 77 2.83 0.86 8.64
N LEU A 78 3.87 0.04 8.77
CA LEU A 78 5.25 0.52 8.89
C LEU A 78 5.70 1.25 7.61
N ALA A 79 5.42 0.67 6.43
CA ALA A 79 5.78 1.30 5.16
C ALA A 79 5.05 2.62 4.95
N ALA A 80 3.75 2.66 5.26
CA ALA A 80 2.96 3.88 5.16
C ALA A 80 3.43 4.95 6.15
N ALA A 81 3.79 4.53 7.36
CA ALA A 81 4.34 5.44 8.38
C ALA A 81 5.67 6.05 7.93
N LEU A 82 6.55 5.26 7.31
CA LEU A 82 7.81 5.77 6.74
C LEU A 82 7.54 6.79 5.63
N GLY A 83 6.60 6.51 4.74
CA GLY A 83 6.19 7.45 3.69
C GLY A 83 5.67 8.76 4.27
N GLY A 84 4.80 8.67 5.27
CA GLY A 84 4.28 9.85 5.98
C GLY A 84 5.36 10.63 6.71
N LEU A 85 6.32 9.93 7.30
CA LEU A 85 7.45 10.55 8.00
C LEU A 85 8.34 11.31 7.01
N ILE A 86 8.63 10.75 5.85
CA ILE A 86 9.39 11.42 4.79
C ILE A 86 8.66 12.70 4.35
N TYR A 87 7.36 12.61 4.11
CA TYR A 87 6.54 13.76 3.74
C TYR A 87 6.58 14.85 4.81
N SER A 88 6.35 14.47 6.06
CA SER A 88 6.36 15.41 7.18
C SER A 88 7.72 16.08 7.37
N PHE A 89 8.79 15.32 7.25
CA PHE A 89 10.15 15.86 7.37
C PHE A 89 10.41 16.92 6.28
N LEU A 90 10.06 16.62 5.05
CA LEU A 90 10.30 17.55 3.94
C LEU A 90 9.40 18.79 4.00
N THR A 91 8.15 18.64 4.41
CA THR A 91 7.20 19.77 4.40
C THR A 91 7.27 20.62 5.67
N ILE A 92 7.50 20.01 6.83
CA ILE A 92 7.50 20.70 8.12
C ILE A 92 8.91 21.17 8.49
N THR A 93 9.89 20.27 8.46
CA THR A 93 11.26 20.56 8.89
C THR A 93 12.00 21.40 7.85
N LEU A 94 11.96 20.98 6.58
CA LEU A 94 12.65 21.69 5.49
C LEU A 94 11.79 22.76 4.84
N ARG A 95 10.52 22.87 5.22
CA ARG A 95 9.56 23.86 4.68
C ARG A 95 9.49 23.84 3.15
N ALA A 96 9.61 22.67 2.56
CA ALA A 96 9.48 22.49 1.12
C ALA A 96 8.03 22.69 0.68
N ASN A 97 7.83 22.95 -0.63
CA ASN A 97 6.49 23.12 -1.19
C ASN A 97 5.72 21.79 -1.07
N GLN A 98 4.57 21.82 -0.40
CA GLN A 98 3.74 20.65 -0.12
C GLN A 98 3.30 19.94 -1.39
N ASN A 99 2.91 20.69 -2.42
CA ASN A 99 2.44 20.12 -3.69
C ASN A 99 3.56 19.38 -4.43
N VAL A 100 4.75 20.00 -4.48
CA VAL A 100 5.93 19.41 -5.14
C VAL A 100 6.39 18.16 -4.41
N VAL A 101 6.47 18.20 -3.09
CA VAL A 101 6.86 17.05 -2.25
C VAL A 101 5.85 15.92 -2.40
N GLY A 102 4.55 16.24 -2.40
CA GLY A 102 3.49 15.24 -2.56
C GLY A 102 3.56 14.54 -3.91
N LEU A 103 3.71 15.29 -4.99
CA LEU A 103 3.83 14.72 -6.34
C LEU A 103 5.11 13.90 -6.50
N ALA A 104 6.23 14.37 -5.95
CA ALA A 104 7.49 13.63 -5.95
C ALA A 104 7.35 12.32 -5.19
N LEU A 105 6.69 12.33 -4.04
CA LEU A 105 6.45 11.14 -3.21
C LEU A 105 5.54 10.14 -3.92
N THR A 106 4.51 10.61 -4.63
CA THR A 106 3.65 9.75 -5.45
C THR A 106 4.45 9.07 -6.56
N THR A 107 5.27 9.81 -7.29
CA THR A 107 6.12 9.26 -8.34
C THR A 107 7.12 8.26 -7.78
N PHE A 108 7.74 8.58 -6.66
CA PHE A 108 8.67 7.69 -5.95
C PHE A 108 7.95 6.42 -5.48
N GLY A 109 6.77 6.55 -4.88
CA GLY A 109 6.00 5.41 -4.37
C GLY A 109 5.58 4.45 -5.47
N VAL A 110 5.13 4.98 -6.62
CA VAL A 110 4.77 4.16 -7.79
C VAL A 110 6.01 3.45 -8.34
N GLY A 111 7.13 4.16 -8.46
CA GLY A 111 8.40 3.57 -8.92
C GLY A 111 8.91 2.49 -7.97
N PHE A 112 8.85 2.76 -6.68
CA PHE A 112 9.21 1.79 -5.63
C PHE A 112 8.34 0.53 -5.71
N GLY A 113 7.02 0.70 -5.82
CA GLY A 113 6.09 -0.40 -5.92
C GLY A 113 6.30 -1.23 -7.19
N ASN A 114 6.52 -0.59 -8.31
CA ASN A 114 6.78 -1.29 -9.57
C ASN A 114 8.10 -2.06 -9.54
N PHE A 115 9.14 -1.48 -8.95
CA PHE A 115 10.43 -2.14 -8.81
C PHE A 115 10.34 -3.38 -7.94
N PHE A 116 9.81 -3.25 -6.73
CA PHE A 116 9.69 -4.37 -5.80
C PHE A 116 8.62 -5.37 -6.24
N GLY A 117 7.51 -4.90 -6.80
CA GLY A 117 6.47 -5.77 -7.35
C GLY A 117 7.00 -6.64 -8.50
N GLY A 118 7.79 -6.05 -9.39
CA GLY A 118 8.43 -6.79 -10.47
C GLY A 118 9.46 -7.81 -9.97
N SER A 119 10.24 -7.44 -8.96
CA SER A 119 11.24 -8.34 -8.35
C SER A 119 10.58 -9.54 -7.67
N ILE A 120 9.50 -9.32 -6.93
CA ILE A 120 8.75 -10.40 -6.26
C ILE A 120 8.05 -11.29 -7.28
N SER A 121 7.51 -10.71 -8.34
CA SER A 121 6.92 -11.47 -9.43
C SER A 121 7.92 -12.45 -10.05
N LYS A 122 9.18 -12.05 -10.19
CA LYS A 122 10.26 -12.93 -10.65
C LYS A 122 10.53 -14.06 -9.64
N LEU A 123 10.56 -13.75 -8.35
CA LEU A 123 10.74 -14.75 -7.30
C LEU A 123 9.59 -15.76 -7.25
N ALA A 124 8.37 -15.32 -7.58
CA ALA A 124 7.18 -16.17 -7.62
C ALA A 124 7.04 -16.99 -8.90
N GLY A 125 8.07 -17.01 -9.76
CA GLY A 125 8.06 -17.80 -11.00
C GLY A 125 7.83 -17.02 -12.28
N GLY A 126 7.85 -15.70 -12.23
CA GLY A 126 7.78 -14.83 -13.42
C GLY A 126 6.39 -14.73 -14.06
N VAL A 127 5.33 -15.08 -13.33
CA VAL A 127 3.96 -15.13 -13.87
C VAL A 127 3.25 -13.76 -13.81
N GLY A 128 3.91 -12.74 -13.26
CA GLY A 128 3.33 -11.39 -13.19
C GLY A 128 2.24 -11.22 -12.14
N GLN A 129 1.85 -12.28 -11.46
CA GLN A 129 0.86 -12.24 -10.39
C GLN A 129 1.40 -12.94 -9.15
N ILE A 130 1.24 -12.29 -7.99
CA ILE A 130 1.58 -12.86 -6.69
C ILE A 130 0.26 -13.28 -6.05
N SER A 131 0.16 -14.57 -5.74
CA SER A 131 -1.00 -15.12 -5.05
C SER A 131 -0.64 -15.39 -3.60
N VAL A 132 -1.46 -14.89 -2.68
CA VAL A 132 -1.32 -15.11 -1.24
C VAL A 132 -2.56 -15.88 -0.79
N ALA A 133 -2.44 -17.21 -0.70
CA ALA A 133 -3.56 -18.09 -0.46
C ALA A 133 -4.15 -17.94 0.94
N THR A 134 -3.29 -17.74 1.95
CA THR A 134 -3.74 -17.61 3.34
C THR A 134 -4.48 -16.32 3.64
N THR A 135 -4.20 -15.26 2.92
CA THR A 135 -4.88 -13.96 3.09
C THR A 135 -6.15 -13.86 2.25
N ALA A 136 -6.34 -14.74 1.26
CA ALA A 136 -7.53 -14.80 0.44
C ALA A 136 -8.65 -15.67 1.05
N ALA A 137 -8.30 -16.51 2.00
CA ALA A 137 -9.26 -17.31 2.73
C ALA A 137 -9.84 -16.50 3.91
#